data_34a1ed3d27c49e53e817d2621ae6ab7b
#
_entry.id   34a1ed3d27c49e53e817d2621ae6ab7b
#
_cell.length_a   1.000
_cell.length_b   1.000
_cell.length_c   1.000
_cell.angle_alpha   90.00
_cell.angle_beta   90.00
_cell.angle_gamma   90.00
#
_symmetry.space_group_name_H-M   'P 1'
#
loop_
_entity.id
_entity.type
_entity.pdbx_description
1 polymer ?
#
loop_
_entity_poly.entity_id
_entity_poly.type
_entity_poly.pdbx_seq_one_letter_code
_entity_poly.pdbx_strand_id
1 'polypeptide(L)'
;GASAEPLSGSQVAGFSNYGKKEVDVFSPGAKIYSTLPGGNNYGNLSGTSMACPLVAGIAALTLEYFPGLSAKQLKYVIEKSAIQPKGKVNKPGTEDEKVAMSELSRTGGIVNAYEAVKLAATLTGDNKNENLPKPSMTKPKKG
;
A
#
# COMPACT_ATOMS: atom_id res chain seq x y z
N GLY A 1 -2.26 -6.77 -4.33
CA GLY A 1 -1.21 -7.55 -5.03
C GLY A 1 0.15 -7.34 -4.39
N ALA A 2 1.11 -8.20 -4.70
CA ALA A 2 2.47 -8.14 -4.19
C ALA A 2 3.43 -7.57 -5.23
N SER A 3 4.10 -6.47 -4.92
CA SER A 3 5.24 -5.99 -5.71
C SER A 3 6.52 -6.74 -5.33
N ALA A 4 7.44 -6.82 -6.29
CA ALA A 4 8.78 -7.36 -6.09
C ALA A 4 9.72 -6.30 -5.47
N GLU A 5 10.96 -6.68 -5.21
CA GLU A 5 11.97 -5.74 -4.75
C GLU A 5 12.22 -4.63 -5.78
N PRO A 6 12.40 -3.36 -5.35
CA PRO A 6 12.63 -2.24 -6.26
C PRO A 6 13.85 -2.41 -7.16
N LEU A 7 14.84 -3.21 -6.72
CA LEU A 7 16.11 -3.44 -7.43
C LEU A 7 16.07 -4.63 -8.39
N SER A 8 15.00 -5.43 -8.42
CA SER A 8 14.94 -6.65 -9.22
C SER A 8 14.56 -6.44 -10.70
N GLY A 9 14.30 -5.21 -11.11
CA GLY A 9 13.83 -4.91 -12.47
C GLY A 9 12.40 -5.38 -12.77
N SER A 10 11.85 -6.28 -11.95
CA SER A 10 10.44 -6.68 -11.98
C SER A 10 9.71 -5.98 -10.85
N GLN A 11 8.74 -5.15 -11.19
CA GLN A 11 7.97 -4.39 -10.20
C GLN A 11 6.80 -5.18 -9.61
N VAL A 12 6.46 -6.32 -10.20
CA VAL A 12 5.41 -7.24 -9.75
C VAL A 12 6.01 -8.61 -9.48
N ALA A 13 5.68 -9.18 -8.34
CA ALA A 13 6.13 -10.51 -7.97
C ALA A 13 5.42 -11.57 -8.83
N GLY A 14 6.18 -12.53 -9.39
CA GLY A 14 5.63 -13.55 -10.29
C GLY A 14 4.55 -14.44 -9.67
N PHE A 15 4.52 -14.55 -8.34
CA PHE A 15 3.51 -15.29 -7.58
C PHE A 15 2.29 -14.45 -7.20
N SER A 16 2.26 -13.16 -7.54
CA SER A 16 1.21 -12.26 -7.05
C SER A 16 -0.17 -12.62 -7.57
N ASN A 17 -1.17 -12.55 -6.72
CA ASN A 17 -2.54 -12.41 -7.15
C ASN A 17 -2.73 -11.06 -7.86
N TYR A 18 -3.52 -11.05 -8.90
CA TYR A 18 -3.85 -9.85 -9.66
C TYR A 18 -5.28 -9.89 -10.19
N GLY A 19 -5.81 -8.73 -10.56
CA GLY A 19 -7.15 -8.60 -11.12
C GLY A 19 -7.55 -7.15 -11.22
N LYS A 20 -7.92 -6.71 -12.40
CA LYS A 20 -8.27 -5.30 -12.68
C LYS A 20 -9.42 -4.76 -11.84
N LYS A 21 -10.33 -5.62 -11.40
CA LYS A 21 -11.50 -5.25 -10.58
C LYS A 21 -11.35 -5.65 -9.12
N GLU A 22 -10.60 -6.72 -8.86
CA GLU A 22 -10.51 -7.40 -7.56
C GLU A 22 -9.32 -6.91 -6.73
N VAL A 23 -8.29 -6.39 -7.37
CA VAL A 23 -7.09 -5.86 -6.70
C VAL A 23 -7.06 -4.33 -6.85
N ASP A 24 -7.12 -3.63 -5.74
CA ASP A 24 -7.09 -2.16 -5.74
C ASP A 24 -5.67 -1.63 -6.01
N VAL A 25 -4.68 -2.09 -5.23
CA VAL A 25 -3.29 -1.62 -5.28
C VAL A 25 -2.30 -2.78 -5.13
N PHE A 26 -1.06 -2.52 -5.49
CA PHE A 26 0.09 -3.36 -5.16
C PHE A 26 0.85 -2.79 -3.95
N SER A 27 1.52 -3.68 -3.21
CA SER A 27 2.35 -3.33 -2.06
C SER A 27 3.54 -4.28 -1.98
N PRO A 28 4.68 -3.90 -1.40
CA PRO A 28 5.80 -4.81 -1.18
C PRO A 28 5.35 -6.13 -0.54
N GLY A 29 5.68 -7.25 -1.16
CA GLY A 29 5.25 -8.57 -0.72
C GLY A 29 6.28 -9.67 -1.01
N ALA A 30 7.48 -9.30 -1.50
CA ALA A 30 8.58 -10.21 -1.73
C ALA A 30 9.70 -9.97 -0.71
N LYS A 31 10.19 -11.04 -0.09
CA LYS A 31 11.28 -11.03 0.91
C LYS A 31 11.02 -10.04 2.07
N ILE A 32 9.82 -10.04 2.60
CA ILE A 32 9.45 -9.19 3.73
C ILE A 32 10.03 -9.80 5.01
N TYR A 33 11.00 -9.10 5.60
CA TYR A 33 11.62 -9.48 6.86
C TYR A 33 10.74 -9.11 8.03
N SER A 34 10.36 -10.09 8.83
CA SER A 34 9.47 -9.89 9.98
C SER A 34 9.64 -11.00 11.02
N THR A 35 8.91 -10.88 12.13
CA THR A 35 8.86 -11.91 13.17
C THR A 35 8.21 -13.18 12.64
N LEU A 36 8.74 -14.33 13.11
CA LEU A 36 8.21 -15.67 12.82
C LEU A 36 7.77 -16.35 14.12
N PRO A 37 6.82 -17.30 14.06
CA PRO A 37 6.46 -18.11 15.23
C PRO A 37 7.64 -18.89 15.80
N GLY A 38 7.60 -19.20 17.09
CA GLY A 38 8.61 -20.06 17.75
C GLY A 38 9.70 -19.32 18.51
N GLY A 39 9.39 -18.20 19.17
CA GLY A 39 10.30 -17.43 20.02
C GLY A 39 10.89 -16.21 19.33
N ASN A 40 12.16 -15.87 19.59
CA ASN A 40 12.82 -14.70 19.00
C ASN A 40 13.30 -14.97 17.56
N ASN A 41 12.42 -15.46 16.71
CA ASN A 41 12.76 -15.80 15.33
C ASN A 41 12.30 -14.69 14.38
N TYR A 42 13.18 -14.38 13.44
CA TYR A 42 12.94 -13.44 12.33
C TYR A 42 13.33 -14.09 11.01
N GLY A 43 12.66 -13.72 9.95
CA GLY A 43 12.98 -14.22 8.61
C GLY A 43 12.22 -13.55 7.51
N ASN A 44 12.55 -13.92 6.29
CA ASN A 44 11.92 -13.41 5.09
C ASN A 44 10.78 -14.31 4.63
N LEU A 45 9.61 -13.72 4.41
CA LEU A 45 8.47 -14.38 3.78
C LEU A 45 8.07 -13.60 2.52
N SER A 46 7.51 -14.31 1.56
CA SER A 46 7.00 -13.72 0.32
C SER A 46 5.57 -14.16 0.07
N GLY A 47 4.72 -13.22 -0.35
CA GLY A 47 3.32 -13.50 -0.65
C GLY A 47 2.48 -12.23 -0.70
N THR A 48 1.31 -12.34 -1.32
CA THR A 48 0.28 -11.28 -1.21
C THR A 48 -0.21 -11.10 0.22
N SER A 49 -0.07 -12.14 1.06
CA SER A 49 -0.32 -12.07 2.50
C SER A 49 0.65 -11.13 3.24
N MET A 50 1.90 -10.99 2.74
CA MET A 50 2.89 -10.06 3.28
C MET A 50 2.68 -8.63 2.76
N ALA A 51 2.09 -8.48 1.59
CA ALA A 51 1.72 -7.18 1.03
C ALA A 51 0.52 -6.54 1.77
N CYS A 52 -0.41 -7.33 2.27
CA CYS A 52 -1.62 -6.86 2.93
C CYS A 52 -1.34 -6.02 4.20
N PRO A 53 -0.54 -6.48 5.18
CA PRO A 53 -0.27 -5.74 6.40
C PRO A 53 0.45 -4.40 6.17
N LEU A 54 1.22 -4.25 5.10
CA LEU A 54 1.79 -2.96 4.74
C LEU A 54 0.72 -1.94 4.34
N VAL A 55 -0.27 -2.36 3.56
CA VAL A 55 -1.41 -1.48 3.23
C VAL A 55 -2.22 -1.16 4.48
N ALA A 56 -2.45 -2.14 5.36
CA ALA A 56 -3.12 -1.95 6.63
C ALA A 56 -2.35 -0.97 7.54
N GLY A 57 -1.01 -1.07 7.58
CA GLY A 57 -0.15 -0.15 8.31
C GLY A 57 -0.23 1.29 7.79
N ILE A 58 -0.25 1.48 6.46
CA ILE A 58 -0.45 2.81 5.85
C ILE A 58 -1.82 3.37 6.21
N ALA A 59 -2.86 2.52 6.20
CA ALA A 59 -4.20 2.90 6.59
C ALA A 59 -4.27 3.34 8.06
N ALA A 60 -3.67 2.55 8.96
CA ALA A 60 -3.61 2.86 10.39
C ALA A 60 -2.84 4.16 10.65
N LEU A 61 -1.67 4.33 10.03
CA LEU A 61 -0.89 5.57 10.11
C LEU A 61 -1.70 6.78 9.64
N THR A 62 -2.40 6.64 8.52
CA THR A 62 -3.21 7.73 7.97
C THR A 62 -4.34 8.11 8.92
N LEU A 63 -5.04 7.13 9.52
CA LEU A 63 -6.11 7.38 10.47
C LEU A 63 -5.62 7.94 11.80
N GLU A 64 -4.42 7.59 12.26
CA GLU A 64 -3.81 8.18 13.46
C GLU A 64 -3.67 9.70 13.33
N TYR A 65 -3.22 10.17 12.16
CA TYR A 65 -3.07 11.60 11.91
C TYR A 65 -4.37 12.29 11.46
N PHE A 66 -5.27 11.56 10.81
CA PHE A 66 -6.53 12.09 10.25
C PHE A 66 -7.73 11.23 10.66
N PRO A 67 -8.04 11.18 11.98
CA PRO A 67 -9.09 10.30 12.50
C PRO A 67 -10.50 10.64 12.01
N GLY A 68 -10.69 11.84 11.45
CA GLY A 68 -11.94 12.26 10.84
C GLY A 68 -12.23 11.64 9.47
N LEU A 69 -11.29 10.91 8.87
CA LEU A 69 -11.54 10.24 7.59
C LEU A 69 -12.45 9.03 7.76
N SER A 70 -13.46 8.92 6.90
CA SER A 70 -14.26 7.70 6.79
C SER A 70 -13.47 6.58 6.08
N ALA A 71 -13.93 5.34 6.24
CA ALA A 71 -13.33 4.19 5.53
C ALA A 71 -13.32 4.39 4.00
N LYS A 72 -14.34 5.06 3.44
CA LYS A 72 -14.42 5.39 2.02
C LYS A 72 -13.34 6.40 1.62
N GLN A 73 -13.14 7.44 2.42
CA GLN A 73 -12.09 8.43 2.19
C GLN A 73 -10.70 7.82 2.34
N LEU A 74 -10.50 6.95 3.34
CA LEU A 74 -9.25 6.24 3.55
C LEU A 74 -8.90 5.34 2.34
N LYS A 75 -9.86 4.57 1.85
CA LYS A 75 -9.69 3.77 0.63
C LYS A 75 -9.33 4.66 -0.57
N TYR A 76 -10.04 5.76 -0.75
CA TYR A 76 -9.76 6.74 -1.81
C TYR A 76 -8.32 7.27 -1.71
N VAL A 77 -7.86 7.65 -0.50
CA VAL A 77 -6.50 8.14 -0.27
C VAL A 77 -5.46 7.10 -0.70
N ILE A 78 -5.61 5.84 -0.26
CA ILE A 78 -4.68 4.75 -0.60
C ILE A 78 -4.65 4.51 -2.11
N GLU A 79 -5.79 4.48 -2.77
CA GLU A 79 -5.90 4.25 -4.21
C GLU A 79 -5.30 5.41 -5.02
N LYS A 80 -5.61 6.65 -4.65
CA LYS A 80 -5.22 7.85 -5.41
C LYS A 80 -3.77 8.26 -5.21
N SER A 81 -3.18 7.90 -4.07
CA SER A 81 -1.77 8.14 -3.78
C SER A 81 -0.83 7.07 -4.33
N ALA A 82 -1.37 5.96 -4.87
CA ALA A 82 -0.56 4.90 -5.43
C ALA A 82 0.23 5.38 -6.64
N ILE A 83 1.53 5.07 -6.66
CA ILE A 83 2.44 5.47 -7.74
C ILE A 83 2.41 4.42 -8.84
N GLN A 84 2.10 4.86 -10.06
CA GLN A 84 2.13 3.98 -11.22
C GLN A 84 3.56 3.85 -11.75
N PRO A 85 4.08 2.61 -11.89
CA PRO A 85 5.38 2.37 -12.50
C PRO A 85 5.41 2.83 -13.96
N LYS A 86 6.57 3.28 -14.38
CA LYS A 86 6.80 3.59 -15.81
C LYS A 86 7.02 2.30 -16.60
N GLY A 87 6.33 2.17 -17.73
CA GLY A 87 6.49 1.04 -18.65
C GLY A 87 5.63 -0.18 -18.30
N LYS A 88 5.92 -1.29 -18.98
CA LYS A 88 5.24 -2.56 -18.80
C LYS A 88 5.93 -3.39 -17.71
N VAL A 89 5.16 -4.16 -16.97
CA VAL A 89 5.62 -5.06 -15.92
C VAL A 89 5.38 -6.50 -16.34
N ASN A 90 6.10 -7.44 -15.73
CA ASN A 90 5.87 -8.86 -15.98
C ASN A 90 4.50 -9.27 -15.40
N LYS A 91 3.72 -9.97 -16.19
CA LYS A 91 2.44 -10.52 -15.73
C LYS A 91 2.69 -11.73 -14.84
N PRO A 92 2.13 -11.74 -13.61
CA PRO A 92 2.31 -12.87 -12.71
C PRO A 92 1.85 -14.20 -13.35
N GLY A 93 2.60 -15.27 -13.07
CA GLY A 93 2.31 -16.61 -13.61
C GLY A 93 2.72 -16.83 -15.07
N THR A 94 3.39 -15.88 -15.70
CA THR A 94 3.95 -16.01 -17.05
C THR A 94 5.46 -15.71 -17.06
N GLU A 95 6.21 -16.28 -18.02
CA GLU A 95 7.66 -16.08 -18.08
C GLU A 95 8.03 -14.74 -18.74
N ASP A 96 7.37 -14.37 -19.85
CA ASP A 96 7.78 -13.26 -20.70
C ASP A 96 6.65 -12.25 -21.04
N GLU A 97 5.42 -12.53 -20.62
CA GLU A 97 4.30 -11.62 -20.94
C GLU A 97 4.40 -10.31 -20.15
N LYS A 98 4.50 -9.21 -20.87
CA LYS A 98 4.56 -7.87 -20.29
C LYS A 98 3.28 -7.10 -20.56
N VAL A 99 2.66 -6.63 -19.49
CA VAL A 99 1.40 -5.89 -19.51
C VAL A 99 1.53 -4.55 -18.82
N ALA A 100 0.58 -3.65 -19.06
CA ALA A 100 0.48 -2.44 -18.26
C ALA A 100 0.01 -2.80 -16.84
N MET A 101 0.54 -2.15 -15.82
CA MET A 101 0.14 -2.45 -14.43
C MET A 101 -1.36 -2.15 -14.17
N SER A 102 -1.96 -1.27 -14.97
CA SER A 102 -3.40 -1.00 -14.98
C SER A 102 -4.28 -2.18 -15.46
N GLU A 103 -3.67 -3.23 -16.01
CA GLU A 103 -4.35 -4.50 -16.31
C GLU A 103 -4.33 -5.45 -15.13
N LEU A 104 -3.42 -5.25 -14.17
CA LEU A 104 -3.21 -6.10 -13.01
C LEU A 104 -3.93 -5.62 -11.76
N SER A 105 -4.29 -4.34 -11.67
CA SER A 105 -5.06 -3.78 -10.56
C SER A 105 -5.88 -2.57 -10.99
N ARG A 106 -6.82 -2.18 -10.16
CA ARG A 106 -7.72 -1.03 -10.40
C ARG A 106 -6.95 0.28 -10.61
N THR A 107 -5.93 0.51 -9.78
CA THR A 107 -5.13 1.75 -9.83
C THR A 107 -3.93 1.64 -10.76
N GLY A 108 -3.48 0.43 -11.07
CA GLY A 108 -2.21 0.21 -11.75
C GLY A 108 -1.02 0.75 -10.97
N GLY A 109 -1.12 0.83 -9.63
CA GLY A 109 -0.13 1.49 -8.80
C GLY A 109 0.34 0.68 -7.59
N ILE A 110 1.49 1.09 -7.07
CA ILE A 110 2.08 0.59 -5.82
C ILE A 110 1.81 1.64 -4.74
N VAL A 111 1.40 1.20 -3.54
CA VAL A 111 1.11 2.09 -2.41
C VAL A 111 2.30 2.97 -2.06
N ASN A 112 2.01 4.20 -1.64
CA ASN A 112 3.00 5.15 -1.16
C ASN A 112 2.48 5.85 0.10
N ALA A 113 3.11 5.57 1.23
CA ALA A 113 2.69 6.10 2.53
C ALA A 113 2.81 7.63 2.60
N TYR A 114 3.88 8.19 2.05
CA TYR A 114 4.10 9.64 2.06
C TYR A 114 3.03 10.39 1.25
N GLU A 115 2.76 9.94 0.02
CA GLU A 115 1.72 10.56 -0.81
C GLU A 115 0.31 10.31 -0.25
N ALA A 116 0.08 9.19 0.45
CA ALA A 116 -1.17 8.92 1.15
C ALA A 116 -1.42 9.95 2.27
N VAL A 117 -0.45 10.14 3.17
CA VAL A 117 -0.55 11.11 4.26
C VAL A 117 -0.70 12.54 3.72
N LYS A 118 0.05 12.89 2.69
CA LYS A 118 -0.02 14.20 2.04
C LYS A 118 -1.39 14.46 1.40
N LEU A 119 -1.96 13.48 0.71
CA LEU A 119 -3.31 13.57 0.16
C LEU A 119 -4.36 13.67 1.27
N ALA A 120 -4.25 12.85 2.31
CA ALA A 120 -5.16 12.88 3.46
C ALA A 120 -5.22 14.26 4.12
N ALA A 121 -4.09 14.95 4.20
CA ALA A 121 -4.01 16.31 4.76
C ALA A 121 -4.83 17.36 3.98
N THR A 122 -5.20 17.07 2.74
CA THR A 122 -6.01 17.98 1.90
C THR A 122 -7.52 17.73 2.04
N LEU A 123 -7.92 16.65 2.70
CA LEU A 123 -9.31 16.26 2.81
C LEU A 123 -9.95 16.74 4.11
N THR A 124 -11.21 17.14 4.04
CA THR A 124 -12.05 17.30 5.22
C THR A 124 -12.68 15.94 5.54
N GLY A 125 -12.46 15.46 6.76
CA GLY A 125 -13.03 14.20 7.22
C GLY A 125 -14.56 14.25 7.24
N ASP A 126 -15.21 13.17 6.79
CA ASP A 126 -16.67 13.00 6.80
C ASP A 126 -17.14 11.93 7.80
N ASN A 127 -16.24 11.48 8.67
CA ASN A 127 -16.60 10.57 9.76
C ASN A 127 -17.35 11.34 10.85
N LYS A 128 -18.61 10.96 11.07
CA LYS A 128 -19.51 11.61 12.01
C LYS A 128 -19.36 11.14 13.47
N ASN A 129 -18.29 10.41 13.79
CA ASN A 129 -18.05 9.98 15.16
C ASN A 129 -17.53 11.17 16.02
N GLU A 130 -18.36 11.71 16.88
CA GLU A 130 -18.05 12.87 17.72
C GLU A 130 -16.95 12.63 18.77
N ASN A 131 -16.59 11.37 19.04
CA ASN A 131 -15.58 10.98 20.02
C ASN A 131 -14.18 10.74 19.41
N LEU A 132 -13.93 11.18 18.19
CA LEU A 132 -12.62 11.01 17.57
C LEU A 132 -11.58 11.93 18.22
N PRO A 133 -10.34 11.44 18.46
CA PRO A 133 -9.26 12.29 18.91
C PRO A 133 -8.98 13.38 17.88
N LYS A 134 -8.64 14.57 18.37
CA LYS A 134 -8.27 15.68 17.48
C LYS A 134 -6.95 15.35 16.77
N PRO A 135 -6.78 15.71 15.47
CA PRO A 135 -5.52 15.50 14.76
C PRO A 135 -4.34 16.13 15.53
N SER A 136 -3.36 15.33 15.90
CA SER A 136 -2.18 15.83 16.60
C SER A 136 -1.02 16.05 15.63
N MET A 137 -1.16 17.04 14.76
CA MET A 137 -0.02 17.52 13.97
C MET A 137 0.80 18.51 14.81
N THR A 138 1.69 18.00 15.65
CA THR A 138 2.77 18.83 16.19
C THR A 138 3.74 19.14 15.05
N LYS A 139 3.83 20.42 14.68
CA LYS A 139 4.87 20.87 13.76
C LYS A 139 6.24 20.40 14.29
N PRO A 140 7.11 19.80 13.43
CA PRO A 140 8.45 19.46 13.87
C PRO A 140 9.13 20.74 14.41
N LYS A 141 9.66 20.66 15.64
CA LYS A 141 10.49 21.73 16.18
C LYS A 141 11.66 21.93 15.23
N LYS A 142 11.80 23.12 14.67
CA LYS A 142 13.03 23.51 13.98
C LYS A 142 14.16 23.41 14.99
N GLY A 143 15.06 22.42 14.83
CA GLY A 143 16.36 22.41 15.46
C GLY A 143 17.34 23.23 14.65
#